data_934cc476e277bcd41c612474d8886683
#
_entry.id   934cc476e277bcd41c612474d8886683
#
_cell.length_a   1.000
_cell.length_b   1.000
_cell.length_c   1.000
_cell.angle_alpha   90.00
_cell.angle_beta   90.00
_cell.angle_gamma   90.00
#
_symmetry.space_group_name_H-M   'P 1'
#
loop_
_entity.id
_entity.type
_entity.pdbx_description
1 polymer ?
#
loop_
_entity_poly.entity_id
_entity_poly.type
_entity_poly.pdbx_seq_one_letter_code
_entity_poly.pdbx_strand_id
1 'polypeptide(L)'
;KTFFDLLEDFDKDGIDWNAYTDNNLINFHFTGLESKLDKYRNKILKSVSTFNITKEQFENERNIVLSEYSDSFNEQSSNHYLNLYRKLFNDYDPIGLKEDLENLKFMDCLNFYEEQYMNPTKIINVSKTKKLKNLDIEFSDRKIEKKIQFGDHKVAFELGNSFKDKTSLIMLSPVVEEKNAEIHFLNAMLSLGLKSPLYQEVRENQGLVYFIHCYQSRHNLQGITNISTQTNNKNVNKVIDAVEKVLKGKDKFLTKERFNLVKDYYMTRREKEEILRYKNVGQHLVPKGWSVYDILDTIKLKDLKDIYDEYYDFSKFYISNDKKEFQK
;
A
#
# COMPACT_ATOMS: atom_id res chain seq x y z
N LYS A 1 -7.72 -27.14 -19.63
CA LYS A 1 -8.60 -26.19 -18.96
C LYS A 1 -7.84 -24.90 -18.79
N THR A 2 -8.44 -23.78 -19.15
CA THR A 2 -7.94 -22.43 -18.87
C THR A 2 -8.12 -22.08 -17.40
N PHE A 3 -7.56 -20.96 -16.94
CA PHE A 3 -7.84 -20.46 -15.60
C PHE A 3 -9.35 -20.23 -15.40
N PHE A 4 -10.04 -19.67 -16.40
CA PHE A 4 -11.48 -19.47 -16.36
C PHE A 4 -12.30 -20.78 -16.19
N ASP A 5 -11.83 -21.89 -16.75
CA ASP A 5 -12.48 -23.19 -16.53
C ASP A 5 -12.37 -23.71 -15.09
N LEU A 6 -11.47 -23.12 -14.28
CA LEU A 6 -11.31 -23.47 -12.89
C LEU A 6 -12.20 -22.66 -11.96
N LEU A 7 -12.68 -21.49 -12.38
CA LEU A 7 -13.47 -20.58 -11.54
C LEU A 7 -14.77 -21.22 -11.06
N GLU A 8 -15.49 -21.89 -11.96
CA GLU A 8 -16.71 -22.62 -11.58
C GLU A 8 -16.42 -23.76 -10.58
N ASP A 9 -15.28 -24.43 -10.74
CA ASP A 9 -14.83 -25.45 -9.78
C ASP A 9 -14.47 -24.83 -8.43
N PHE A 10 -13.86 -23.61 -8.41
CA PHE A 10 -13.53 -22.89 -7.18
C PHE A 10 -14.79 -22.50 -6.42
N ASP A 11 -15.78 -21.93 -7.11
CA ASP A 11 -17.07 -21.57 -6.51
C ASP A 11 -17.76 -22.78 -5.85
N LYS A 12 -17.80 -23.92 -6.53
CA LYS A 12 -18.37 -25.18 -6.01
C LYS A 12 -17.62 -25.71 -4.78
N ASP A 13 -16.32 -25.53 -4.73
CA ASP A 13 -15.46 -26.04 -3.65
C ASP A 13 -15.21 -24.99 -2.56
N GLY A 14 -15.79 -23.79 -2.67
CA GLY A 14 -15.66 -22.70 -1.69
C GLY A 14 -14.21 -22.19 -1.59
N ILE A 15 -13.55 -22.02 -2.74
CA ILE A 15 -12.22 -21.45 -2.84
C ILE A 15 -12.35 -19.97 -3.21
N ASP A 16 -11.98 -19.09 -2.30
CA ASP A 16 -11.83 -17.68 -2.57
C ASP A 16 -10.51 -17.45 -3.30
N TRP A 17 -10.55 -16.63 -4.34
CA TRP A 17 -9.34 -16.26 -5.06
C TRP A 17 -9.37 -14.77 -5.44
N ASN A 18 -8.20 -14.17 -5.54
CA ASN A 18 -8.03 -12.83 -6.09
C ASN A 18 -6.59 -12.66 -6.59
N ALA A 19 -6.37 -11.59 -7.36
CA ALA A 19 -5.05 -11.16 -7.76
C ALA A 19 -4.95 -9.64 -7.63
N TYR A 20 -3.75 -9.13 -7.33
CA TYR A 20 -3.48 -7.71 -7.35
C TYR A 20 -2.04 -7.45 -7.80
N THR A 21 -1.85 -6.29 -8.38
CA THR A 21 -0.54 -5.76 -8.76
C THR A 21 -0.21 -4.58 -7.86
N ASP A 22 0.97 -4.60 -7.28
CA ASP A 22 1.56 -3.43 -6.61
C ASP A 22 2.87 -3.01 -7.29
N ASN A 23 3.56 -2.02 -6.74
CA ASN A 23 4.79 -1.50 -7.33
C ASN A 23 5.95 -2.52 -7.42
N ASN A 24 5.85 -3.65 -6.72
CA ASN A 24 6.96 -4.59 -6.58
C ASN A 24 6.62 -5.99 -7.07
N LEU A 25 5.34 -6.36 -7.09
CA LEU A 25 4.92 -7.73 -7.40
C LEU A 25 3.49 -7.82 -7.97
N ILE A 26 3.24 -8.93 -8.66
CA ILE A 26 1.89 -9.40 -8.96
C ILE A 26 1.63 -10.57 -8.01
N ASN A 27 0.53 -10.50 -7.27
CA ASN A 27 0.15 -11.51 -6.31
C ASN A 27 -1.14 -12.22 -6.74
N PHE A 28 -1.10 -13.54 -6.82
CA PHE A 28 -2.27 -14.41 -6.95
C PHE A 28 -2.46 -15.15 -5.62
N HIS A 29 -3.61 -15.04 -5.01
CA HIS A 29 -3.89 -15.73 -3.76
C HIS A 29 -5.18 -16.53 -3.81
N PHE A 30 -5.15 -17.66 -3.14
CA PHE A 30 -6.23 -18.64 -3.09
C PHE A 30 -6.42 -19.07 -1.64
N THR A 31 -7.67 -19.05 -1.17
CA THR A 31 -8.03 -19.37 0.22
C THR A 31 -9.17 -20.37 0.22
N GLY A 32 -9.05 -21.43 1.00
CA GLY A 32 -10.08 -22.46 1.12
C GLY A 32 -9.68 -23.59 2.06
N LEU A 33 -10.50 -24.63 2.12
CA LEU A 33 -10.14 -25.82 2.88
C LEU A 33 -8.91 -26.49 2.27
N GLU A 34 -7.98 -26.92 3.11
CA GLU A 34 -6.70 -27.52 2.68
C GLU A 34 -6.90 -28.69 1.70
N SER A 35 -7.84 -29.59 2.00
CA SER A 35 -8.14 -30.73 1.12
C SER A 35 -8.65 -30.32 -0.26
N LYS A 36 -9.31 -29.16 -0.35
CA LYS A 36 -9.81 -28.60 -1.61
C LYS A 36 -8.69 -27.89 -2.37
N LEU A 37 -7.88 -27.08 -1.67
CA LEU A 37 -6.74 -26.40 -2.29
C LEU A 37 -5.69 -27.37 -2.83
N ASP A 38 -5.40 -28.47 -2.12
CA ASP A 38 -4.47 -29.52 -2.57
C ASP A 38 -4.91 -30.12 -3.92
N LYS A 39 -6.23 -30.30 -4.12
CA LYS A 39 -6.80 -30.77 -5.40
C LYS A 39 -6.49 -29.84 -6.56
N TYR A 40 -6.49 -28.54 -6.32
CA TYR A 40 -6.31 -27.52 -7.37
C TYR A 40 -4.88 -27.01 -7.53
N ARG A 41 -4.02 -27.22 -6.56
CA ARG A 41 -2.66 -26.67 -6.53
C ARG A 41 -1.91 -26.76 -7.86
N ASN A 42 -1.78 -27.94 -8.41
CA ASN A 42 -1.06 -28.15 -9.68
C ASN A 42 -1.81 -27.51 -10.88
N LYS A 43 -3.12 -27.47 -10.83
CA LYS A 43 -3.92 -26.84 -11.88
C LYS A 43 -3.76 -25.33 -11.85
N ILE A 44 -3.79 -24.71 -10.66
CA ILE A 44 -3.55 -23.29 -10.44
C ILE A 44 -2.15 -22.92 -10.97
N LEU A 45 -1.11 -23.62 -10.51
CA LEU A 45 0.26 -23.38 -10.96
C LEU A 45 0.38 -23.47 -12.47
N LYS A 46 -0.18 -24.52 -13.07
CA LYS A 46 -0.18 -24.68 -14.53
C LYS A 46 -0.93 -23.55 -15.23
N SER A 47 -2.05 -23.10 -14.70
CA SER A 47 -2.84 -22.02 -15.31
C SER A 47 -2.12 -20.67 -15.27
N VAL A 48 -1.45 -20.35 -14.16
CA VAL A 48 -0.65 -19.13 -14.02
C VAL A 48 0.61 -19.19 -14.91
N SER A 49 1.20 -20.38 -15.08
CA SER A 49 2.42 -20.58 -15.87
C SER A 49 2.17 -20.94 -17.36
N THR A 50 0.96 -20.73 -17.85
CA THR A 50 0.61 -21.02 -19.26
C THR A 50 -0.16 -19.84 -19.83
N PHE A 51 0.45 -19.12 -20.78
CA PHE A 51 -0.26 -18.09 -21.52
C PHE A 51 -1.28 -18.74 -22.44
N ASN A 52 -2.56 -18.57 -22.12
CA ASN A 52 -3.65 -19.19 -22.87
C ASN A 52 -4.87 -18.27 -22.87
N ILE A 53 -4.69 -17.09 -23.46
CA ILE A 53 -5.76 -16.12 -23.70
C ILE A 53 -5.89 -15.86 -25.19
N THR A 54 -7.10 -15.60 -25.64
CA THR A 54 -7.36 -15.18 -27.01
C THR A 54 -7.16 -13.67 -27.17
N LYS A 55 -7.00 -13.23 -28.42
CA LYS A 55 -6.96 -11.78 -28.70
C LYS A 55 -8.23 -11.08 -28.27
N GLU A 56 -9.40 -11.72 -28.41
CA GLU A 56 -10.68 -11.16 -27.96
C GLU A 56 -10.72 -10.99 -26.45
N GLN A 57 -10.25 -11.98 -25.68
CA GLN A 57 -10.14 -11.87 -24.22
C GLN A 57 -9.20 -10.74 -23.81
N PHE A 58 -8.07 -10.60 -24.48
CA PHE A 58 -7.15 -9.49 -24.26
C PHE A 58 -7.81 -8.12 -24.49
N GLU A 59 -8.55 -7.95 -25.60
CA GLU A 59 -9.24 -6.69 -25.88
C GLU A 59 -10.30 -6.36 -24.81
N ASN A 60 -11.04 -7.38 -24.35
CA ASN A 60 -12.02 -7.20 -23.28
C ASN A 60 -11.35 -6.78 -21.97
N GLU A 61 -10.28 -7.46 -21.55
CA GLU A 61 -9.54 -7.12 -20.33
C GLU A 61 -8.91 -5.72 -20.43
N ARG A 62 -8.34 -5.35 -21.56
CA ARG A 62 -7.81 -4.00 -21.79
C ARG A 62 -8.90 -2.93 -21.59
N ASN A 63 -10.10 -3.16 -22.08
CA ASN A 63 -11.24 -2.24 -21.90
C ASN A 63 -11.67 -2.16 -20.43
N ILE A 64 -11.62 -3.26 -19.67
CA ILE A 64 -11.90 -3.28 -18.23
C ILE A 64 -10.86 -2.44 -17.49
N VAL A 65 -9.56 -2.62 -17.77
CA VAL A 65 -8.48 -1.84 -17.15
C VAL A 65 -8.59 -0.35 -17.51
N LEU A 66 -8.98 0.01 -18.73
CA LEU A 66 -9.24 1.40 -19.11
C LEU A 66 -10.43 2.00 -18.34
N SER A 67 -11.45 1.21 -18.02
CA SER A 67 -12.56 1.64 -17.15
C SER A 67 -12.07 1.88 -15.71
N GLU A 68 -11.31 0.94 -15.13
CA GLU A 68 -10.71 1.08 -13.81
C GLU A 68 -9.80 2.31 -13.72
N TYR A 69 -9.02 2.57 -14.77
CA TYR A 69 -8.22 3.78 -14.89
C TYR A 69 -9.10 5.02 -14.77
N SER A 70 -10.18 5.08 -15.55
CA SER A 70 -11.10 6.22 -15.54
C SER A 70 -11.75 6.42 -14.17
N ASP A 71 -12.17 5.35 -13.52
CA ASP A 71 -12.77 5.39 -12.18
C ASP A 71 -11.78 5.90 -11.13
N SER A 72 -10.52 5.45 -11.20
CA SER A 72 -9.46 5.92 -10.31
C SER A 72 -9.18 7.42 -10.45
N PHE A 73 -9.29 7.97 -11.66
CA PHE A 73 -9.11 9.41 -11.92
C PHE A 73 -10.37 10.24 -11.66
N ASN A 74 -11.54 9.62 -11.55
CA ASN A 74 -12.78 10.30 -11.17
C ASN A 74 -12.90 10.53 -9.66
N GLU A 75 -12.13 9.81 -8.84
CA GLU A 75 -12.10 10.00 -7.39
C GLU A 75 -10.94 10.95 -7.04
N GLN A 76 -11.24 12.03 -6.30
CA GLN A 76 -10.30 13.12 -6.02
C GLN A 76 -9.01 12.67 -5.34
N SER A 77 -9.12 11.86 -4.29
CA SER A 77 -7.94 11.44 -3.52
C SER A 77 -7.07 10.50 -4.31
N SER A 78 -7.67 9.58 -5.04
CA SER A 78 -6.97 8.62 -5.90
C SER A 78 -6.25 9.35 -7.04
N ASN A 79 -6.93 10.28 -7.72
CA ASN A 79 -6.34 11.09 -8.76
C ASN A 79 -5.15 11.91 -8.23
N HIS A 80 -5.29 12.57 -7.08
CA HIS A 80 -4.20 13.32 -6.46
C HIS A 80 -3.03 12.39 -6.12
N TYR A 81 -3.31 11.25 -5.49
CA TYR A 81 -2.30 10.26 -5.11
C TYR A 81 -1.54 9.74 -6.34
N LEU A 82 -2.23 9.31 -7.39
CA LEU A 82 -1.62 8.80 -8.62
C LEU A 82 -0.70 9.85 -9.28
N ASN A 83 -1.18 11.08 -9.45
CA ASN A 83 -0.37 12.14 -10.04
C ASN A 83 0.85 12.51 -9.18
N LEU A 84 0.69 12.55 -7.85
CA LEU A 84 1.79 12.78 -6.93
C LEU A 84 2.84 11.67 -7.03
N TYR A 85 2.41 10.42 -6.99
CA TYR A 85 3.31 9.28 -7.06
C TYR A 85 4.02 9.16 -8.40
N ARG A 86 3.34 9.39 -9.51
CA ARG A 86 3.97 9.47 -10.84
C ARG A 86 5.08 10.51 -10.87
N LYS A 87 4.82 11.70 -10.35
CA LYS A 87 5.83 12.76 -10.30
C LYS A 87 7.03 12.40 -9.43
N LEU A 88 6.82 11.76 -8.29
CA LEU A 88 7.88 11.40 -7.34
C LEU A 88 8.68 10.17 -7.79
N PHE A 89 8.03 9.22 -8.48
CA PHE A 89 8.59 7.93 -8.83
C PHE A 89 8.81 7.71 -10.33
N ASN A 90 8.88 8.80 -11.12
CA ASN A 90 9.17 8.75 -12.55
C ASN A 90 8.09 7.98 -13.34
N ASP A 91 6.85 8.34 -13.17
CA ASP A 91 5.68 7.73 -13.81
C ASP A 91 5.45 6.24 -13.49
N TYR A 92 6.12 5.72 -12.48
CA TYR A 92 5.95 4.34 -12.06
C TYR A 92 4.65 4.18 -11.24
N ASP A 93 3.68 3.52 -11.85
CA ASP A 93 2.35 3.28 -11.30
C ASP A 93 1.85 1.92 -11.82
N PRO A 94 1.34 1.02 -10.94
CA PRO A 94 0.88 -0.29 -11.35
C PRO A 94 -0.21 -0.31 -12.42
N ILE A 95 -1.05 0.73 -12.50
CA ILE A 95 -2.08 0.83 -13.54
C ILE A 95 -1.53 1.37 -14.87
N GLY A 96 -0.34 1.94 -14.88
CA GLY A 96 0.29 2.52 -16.07
C GLY A 96 -0.30 3.84 -16.53
N LEU A 97 0.07 4.28 -17.73
CA LEU A 97 -0.47 5.48 -18.36
C LEU A 97 -1.62 5.12 -19.30
N LYS A 98 -2.61 6.00 -19.41
CA LYS A 98 -3.76 5.78 -20.30
C LYS A 98 -3.34 5.54 -21.75
N GLU A 99 -2.40 6.34 -22.22
CA GLU A 99 -1.88 6.24 -23.59
C GLU A 99 -1.20 4.89 -23.84
N ASP A 100 -0.45 4.37 -22.86
CA ASP A 100 0.20 3.07 -22.96
C ASP A 100 -0.85 1.94 -22.98
N LEU A 101 -1.89 2.04 -22.15
CA LEU A 101 -3.00 1.08 -22.14
C LEU A 101 -3.77 1.08 -23.45
N GLU A 102 -4.07 2.25 -24.02
CA GLU A 102 -4.77 2.38 -25.30
C GLU A 102 -3.95 1.80 -26.47
N ASN A 103 -2.64 1.93 -26.43
CA ASN A 103 -1.72 1.44 -27.45
C ASN A 103 -1.20 0.01 -27.23
N LEU A 104 -1.47 -0.59 -26.06
CA LEU A 104 -1.02 -1.92 -25.69
C LEU A 104 -1.54 -2.97 -26.68
N LYS A 105 -0.64 -3.83 -27.16
CA LYS A 105 -0.96 -4.87 -28.12
C LYS A 105 -0.91 -6.26 -27.46
N PHE A 106 -1.65 -7.19 -28.02
CA PHE A 106 -1.64 -8.59 -27.57
C PHE A 106 -0.22 -9.18 -27.51
N MET A 107 0.63 -8.86 -28.49
CA MET A 107 2.01 -9.34 -28.50
C MET A 107 2.87 -8.76 -27.40
N ASP A 108 2.60 -7.55 -26.94
CA ASP A 108 3.34 -6.93 -25.83
C ASP A 108 3.07 -7.70 -24.53
N CYS A 109 1.82 -8.11 -24.30
CA CYS A 109 1.45 -8.96 -23.16
C CYS A 109 2.07 -10.36 -23.26
N LEU A 110 2.13 -10.95 -24.43
CA LEU A 110 2.78 -12.25 -24.63
C LEU A 110 4.28 -12.17 -24.31
N ASN A 111 4.98 -11.17 -24.85
CA ASN A 111 6.41 -10.97 -24.60
C ASN A 111 6.68 -10.74 -23.12
N PHE A 112 5.89 -9.87 -22.46
CA PHE A 112 6.01 -9.62 -21.03
C PHE A 112 5.79 -10.92 -20.21
N TYR A 113 4.79 -11.71 -20.60
CA TYR A 113 4.52 -12.98 -19.93
C TYR A 113 5.71 -13.93 -20.06
N GLU A 114 6.28 -14.11 -21.26
CA GLU A 114 7.44 -14.96 -21.50
C GLU A 114 8.67 -14.51 -20.70
N GLU A 115 8.89 -13.19 -20.57
CA GLU A 115 10.03 -12.65 -19.83
C GLU A 115 9.85 -12.76 -18.31
N GLN A 116 8.63 -12.53 -17.78
CA GLN A 116 8.41 -12.37 -16.36
C GLN A 116 7.82 -13.61 -15.66
N TYR A 117 7.01 -14.41 -16.36
CA TYR A 117 6.31 -15.56 -15.79
C TYR A 117 7.00 -16.91 -16.03
N MET A 118 7.89 -16.97 -17.01
CA MET A 118 8.69 -18.18 -17.26
C MET A 118 9.82 -18.35 -16.23
N ASN A 119 10.21 -17.28 -15.54
CA ASN A 119 11.15 -17.32 -14.41
C ASN A 119 10.35 -17.22 -13.10
N PRO A 120 10.27 -18.29 -12.36
CA PRO A 120 9.29 -18.38 -11.29
C PRO A 120 9.63 -17.53 -10.07
N THR A 121 8.75 -16.97 -9.67
CA THR A 121 8.17 -16.30 -8.56
C THR A 121 8.08 -17.18 -7.31
N LYS A 122 7.97 -16.61 -6.16
CA LYS A 122 7.83 -17.29 -4.88
C LYS A 122 6.43 -17.87 -4.71
N ILE A 123 6.35 -19.15 -4.35
CA ILE A 123 5.11 -19.77 -3.92
C ILE A 123 5.12 -19.89 -2.40
N ILE A 124 4.17 -19.21 -1.75
CA ILE A 124 4.00 -19.27 -0.30
C ILE A 124 2.76 -20.11 0.01
N ASN A 125 2.97 -21.19 0.76
CA ASN A 125 1.88 -21.98 1.25
C ASN A 125 1.72 -21.79 2.75
N VAL A 126 0.53 -21.42 3.19
CA VAL A 126 0.17 -21.31 4.59
C VAL A 126 -0.88 -22.37 4.90
N SER A 127 -0.56 -23.31 5.80
CA SER A 127 -1.48 -24.35 6.23
C SER A 127 -1.55 -24.42 7.75
N LYS A 128 -2.73 -24.77 8.24
CA LYS A 128 -2.98 -24.96 9.68
C LYS A 128 -2.42 -26.29 10.21
N THR A 129 -2.32 -27.29 9.36
CA THR A 129 -2.11 -28.69 9.77
C THR A 129 -0.82 -29.30 9.25
N LYS A 130 -0.26 -28.80 8.15
CA LYS A 130 0.95 -29.35 7.54
C LYS A 130 2.07 -28.30 7.52
N LYS A 131 3.30 -28.69 7.87
CA LYS A 131 4.50 -28.00 7.38
C LYS A 131 4.57 -28.24 5.87
N LEU A 132 3.99 -27.33 5.11
CA LEU A 132 4.14 -27.37 3.67
C LEU A 132 5.61 -27.08 3.36
N LYS A 133 6.25 -27.96 2.56
CA LYS A 133 7.55 -27.66 2.02
C LYS A 133 7.39 -26.41 1.14
N ASN A 134 8.02 -25.32 1.56
CA ASN A 134 8.22 -24.19 0.69
C ASN A 134 8.95 -24.74 -0.54
N LEU A 135 8.40 -24.48 -1.71
CA LEU A 135 9.19 -24.63 -2.93
C LEU A 135 10.17 -23.45 -2.86
N ASP A 136 11.44 -23.74 -2.57
CA ASP A 136 12.50 -22.76 -2.62
C ASP A 136 12.66 -22.33 -4.08
N ILE A 137 12.07 -21.18 -4.36
CA ILE A 137 12.27 -20.50 -5.63
C ILE A 137 13.15 -19.30 -5.29
N GLU A 138 14.33 -19.26 -5.88
CA GLU A 138 15.26 -18.15 -5.72
C GLU A 138 14.64 -16.88 -6.28
N PHE A 139 14.63 -15.82 -5.48
CA PHE A 139 14.34 -14.49 -5.99
C PHE A 139 15.56 -13.98 -6.73
N SER A 140 15.35 -13.44 -7.92
CA SER A 140 16.35 -12.55 -8.48
C SER A 140 16.40 -11.30 -7.60
N ASP A 141 17.57 -11.04 -7.02
CA ASP A 141 17.83 -9.77 -6.32
C ASP A 141 17.69 -8.63 -7.32
N ARG A 142 16.48 -8.05 -7.41
CA ARG A 142 16.31 -6.79 -8.14
C ARG A 142 16.99 -5.69 -7.32
N LYS A 143 18.08 -5.17 -7.85
CA LYS A 143 18.75 -3.99 -7.28
C LYS A 143 17.80 -2.80 -7.37
N ILE A 144 17.69 -2.05 -6.28
CA ILE A 144 17.01 -0.76 -6.25
C ILE A 144 17.78 0.19 -7.18
N GLU A 145 17.24 0.43 -8.36
CA GLU A 145 17.94 1.24 -9.38
C GLU A 145 17.81 2.74 -9.15
N LYS A 146 16.83 3.22 -8.41
CA LYS A 146 16.63 4.66 -8.16
C LYS A 146 16.18 4.94 -6.73
N LYS A 147 16.92 5.81 -6.05
CA LYS A 147 16.48 6.43 -4.78
C LYS A 147 15.47 7.52 -5.09
N ILE A 148 14.41 7.56 -4.29
CA ILE A 148 13.43 8.63 -4.32
C ILE A 148 14.11 9.91 -3.84
N GLN A 149 14.02 10.97 -4.63
CA GLN A 149 14.48 12.30 -4.23
C GLN A 149 13.29 13.25 -4.27
N PHE A 150 12.94 13.80 -3.12
CA PHE A 150 11.98 14.88 -3.05
C PHE A 150 12.66 16.20 -3.51
N GLY A 151 12.02 16.86 -4.47
CA GLY A 151 12.37 18.24 -4.86
C GLY A 151 11.84 19.26 -3.83
N ASP A 152 11.24 20.36 -4.29
CA ASP A 152 10.64 21.37 -3.43
C ASP A 152 9.63 20.80 -2.44
N HIS A 153 9.65 21.30 -1.20
CA HIS A 153 8.82 20.80 -0.10
C HIS A 153 7.30 21.01 -0.26
N LYS A 154 6.87 21.79 -1.27
CA LYS A 154 5.44 22.04 -1.55
C LYS A 154 5.15 21.93 -3.03
N VAL A 155 4.20 21.08 -3.36
CA VAL A 155 3.73 20.90 -4.75
C VAL A 155 2.22 20.95 -4.83
N ALA A 156 1.73 21.76 -5.77
CA ALA A 156 0.33 21.83 -6.14
C ALA A 156 0.11 21.10 -7.46
N PHE A 157 -0.97 20.35 -7.56
CA PHE A 157 -1.42 19.71 -8.79
C PHE A 157 -2.78 20.26 -9.17
N GLU A 158 -2.92 20.78 -10.38
CA GLU A 158 -4.23 21.20 -10.90
C GLU A 158 -4.98 19.95 -11.40
N LEU A 159 -5.80 19.37 -10.54
CA LEU A 159 -6.77 18.36 -10.95
C LEU A 159 -8.05 19.07 -11.35
N GLY A 160 -8.46 18.93 -12.59
CA GLY A 160 -9.58 19.65 -13.26
C GLY A 160 -10.80 20.02 -12.38
N ASN A 161 -11.75 20.71 -12.98
CA ASN A 161 -12.85 21.44 -12.29
C ASN A 161 -13.85 20.62 -11.46
N SER A 162 -13.70 19.30 -11.35
CA SER A 162 -14.69 18.43 -10.70
C SER A 162 -14.78 18.56 -9.17
N PHE A 163 -13.74 19.12 -8.53
CA PHE A 163 -13.62 19.11 -7.06
C PHE A 163 -13.49 20.54 -6.49
N LYS A 164 -14.43 21.41 -6.83
CA LYS A 164 -14.32 22.87 -6.59
C LYS A 164 -14.14 23.28 -5.13
N ASP A 165 -14.85 22.63 -4.22
CA ASP A 165 -14.99 23.10 -2.82
C ASP A 165 -14.07 22.40 -1.83
N LYS A 166 -13.45 21.29 -2.26
CA LYS A 166 -12.59 20.46 -1.40
C LYS A 166 -11.19 20.36 -1.98
N THR A 167 -10.22 20.29 -1.09
CA THR A 167 -8.81 20.01 -1.39
C THR A 167 -8.43 18.66 -0.82
N SER A 168 -7.84 17.81 -1.65
CA SER A 168 -7.08 16.64 -1.21
C SER A 168 -5.69 17.11 -0.77
N LEU A 169 -5.26 16.68 0.41
CA LEU A 169 -4.00 17.07 1.02
C LEU A 169 -3.21 15.82 1.37
N ILE A 170 -1.98 15.73 0.90
CA ILE A 170 -1.06 14.64 1.16
C ILE A 170 0.25 15.22 1.68
N MET A 171 0.73 14.70 2.81
CA MET A 171 2.00 15.07 3.43
C MET A 171 2.85 13.81 3.56
N LEU A 172 4.04 13.83 2.97
CA LEU A 172 4.96 12.70 2.93
C LEU A 172 6.19 13.00 3.77
N SER A 173 6.59 12.06 4.62
CA SER A 173 7.86 12.14 5.34
C SER A 173 9.04 11.95 4.38
N PRO A 174 10.27 12.25 4.82
CA PRO A 174 11.47 11.75 4.17
C PRO A 174 11.42 10.23 3.98
N VAL A 175 12.16 9.74 3.00
CA VAL A 175 12.26 8.31 2.68
C VAL A 175 12.98 7.58 3.80
N VAL A 176 12.47 6.40 4.12
CA VAL A 176 13.02 5.49 5.13
C VAL A 176 13.50 4.22 4.45
N GLU A 177 14.79 3.94 4.51
CA GLU A 177 15.38 2.69 4.00
C GLU A 177 15.45 1.62 5.09
N GLU A 178 15.72 2.03 6.31
CA GLU A 178 15.76 1.20 7.51
C GLU A 178 14.64 1.58 8.48
N LYS A 179 14.44 0.81 9.55
CA LYS A 179 13.44 1.12 10.59
C LYS A 179 11.98 1.16 10.11
N ASN A 180 11.69 0.47 9.02
CA ASN A 180 10.35 0.48 8.42
C ASN A 180 9.27 -0.05 9.38
N ALA A 181 9.57 -1.06 10.18
CA ALA A 181 8.64 -1.63 11.17
C ALA A 181 8.35 -0.64 12.30
N GLU A 182 9.38 0.05 12.79
CA GLU A 182 9.27 1.07 13.85
C GLU A 182 8.49 2.29 13.34
N ILE A 183 8.73 2.74 12.11
CA ILE A 183 7.95 3.81 11.46
C ILE A 183 6.48 3.40 11.32
N HIS A 184 6.20 2.17 10.92
CA HIS A 184 4.84 1.65 10.87
C HIS A 184 4.17 1.71 12.26
N PHE A 185 4.89 1.34 13.31
CA PHE A 185 4.39 1.44 14.69
C PHE A 185 4.15 2.89 15.11
N LEU A 186 5.06 3.81 14.78
CA LEU A 186 4.92 5.25 15.04
C LEU A 186 3.70 5.85 14.32
N ASN A 187 3.46 5.47 13.06
CA ASN A 187 2.27 5.88 12.32
C ASN A 187 0.98 5.43 13.02
N ALA A 188 0.97 4.22 13.58
CA ALA A 188 -0.16 3.77 14.39
C ALA A 188 -0.29 4.55 15.71
N MET A 189 0.82 4.95 16.34
CA MET A 189 0.75 5.83 17.51
C MET A 189 0.13 7.19 17.16
N LEU A 190 0.31 7.68 15.94
CA LEU A 190 -0.29 8.94 15.46
C LEU A 190 -1.75 8.82 15.05
N SER A 191 -2.19 7.69 14.50
CA SER A 191 -3.48 7.60 13.80
C SER A 191 -4.41 6.45 14.23
N LEU A 192 -3.95 5.49 15.06
CA LEU A 192 -4.77 4.35 15.42
C LEU A 192 -5.92 4.74 16.38
N GLY A 193 -7.15 4.57 15.90
CA GLY A 193 -8.38 4.76 16.66
C GLY A 193 -8.80 6.22 16.84
N LEU A 194 -10.03 6.41 17.31
CA LEU A 194 -10.66 7.74 17.42
C LEU A 194 -9.97 8.67 18.43
N LYS A 195 -9.25 8.13 19.41
CA LYS A 195 -8.47 8.90 20.39
C LYS A 195 -7.01 9.13 19.95
N SER A 196 -6.70 8.90 18.68
CA SER A 196 -5.37 9.16 18.15
C SER A 196 -5.07 10.66 18.08
N PRO A 197 -3.80 11.08 18.23
CA PRO A 197 -3.42 12.49 18.26
C PRO A 197 -3.88 13.28 17.03
N LEU A 198 -3.68 12.72 15.83
CA LEU A 198 -4.11 13.38 14.59
C LEU A 198 -5.64 13.50 14.52
N TYR A 199 -6.36 12.44 14.84
CA TYR A 199 -7.82 12.46 14.79
C TYR A 199 -8.39 13.44 15.80
N GLN A 200 -7.88 13.44 17.03
CA GLN A 200 -8.34 14.35 18.09
C GLN A 200 -8.06 15.80 17.73
N GLU A 201 -6.86 16.16 17.30
CA GLU A 201 -6.53 17.55 17.03
C GLU A 201 -7.23 18.07 15.76
N VAL A 202 -7.15 17.32 14.64
CA VAL A 202 -7.57 17.85 13.34
C VAL A 202 -9.09 17.73 13.14
N ARG A 203 -9.69 16.63 13.62
CA ARG A 203 -11.14 16.39 13.47
C ARG A 203 -11.93 16.84 14.68
N GLU A 204 -11.65 16.28 15.86
CA GLU A 204 -12.53 16.48 17.03
C GLU A 204 -12.40 17.90 17.62
N ASN A 205 -11.16 18.39 17.80
CA ASN A 205 -10.96 19.70 18.42
C ASN A 205 -11.22 20.86 17.44
N GLN A 206 -10.86 20.71 16.18
CA GLN A 206 -10.90 21.81 15.20
C GLN A 206 -11.96 21.64 14.11
N GLY A 207 -12.55 20.46 13.91
CA GLY A 207 -13.58 20.21 12.91
C GLY A 207 -13.14 20.47 11.47
N LEU A 208 -11.86 20.30 11.18
CA LEU A 208 -11.28 20.69 9.87
C LEU A 208 -11.50 19.65 8.80
N VAL A 209 -11.61 18.36 9.18
CA VAL A 209 -11.66 17.21 8.26
C VAL A 209 -12.70 16.20 8.72
N TYR A 210 -13.20 15.39 7.79
CA TYR A 210 -14.02 14.22 8.14
C TYR A 210 -13.16 13.02 8.53
N PHE A 211 -12.03 12.81 7.85
CA PHE A 211 -11.07 11.76 8.14
C PHE A 211 -9.64 12.30 8.01
N ILE A 212 -8.71 11.65 8.69
CA ILE A 212 -7.28 11.82 8.51
C ILE A 212 -6.60 10.47 8.69
N HIS A 213 -5.78 10.09 7.74
CA HIS A 213 -5.02 8.84 7.74
C HIS A 213 -3.53 9.11 7.88
N CYS A 214 -2.85 8.25 8.64
CA CYS A 214 -1.39 8.20 8.70
C CYS A 214 -0.98 6.74 8.54
N TYR A 215 -0.29 6.44 7.47
CA TYR A 215 0.15 5.09 7.14
C TYR A 215 1.50 5.12 6.43
N GLN A 216 2.12 3.96 6.30
CA GLN A 216 3.34 3.81 5.53
C GLN A 216 3.02 3.24 4.16
N SER A 217 3.39 3.96 3.11
CA SER A 217 3.49 3.41 1.77
C SER A 217 4.90 2.90 1.51
N ARG A 218 5.01 1.95 0.61
CA ARG A 218 6.28 1.32 0.24
C ARG A 218 6.49 1.42 -1.25
N HIS A 219 7.68 1.79 -1.65
CA HIS A 219 8.07 1.87 -3.05
C HIS A 219 9.54 1.45 -3.18
N ASN A 220 9.82 0.45 -4.02
CA ASN A 220 11.17 -0.06 -4.29
C ASN A 220 12.01 -0.28 -3.01
N LEU A 221 11.47 -0.97 -2.02
CA LEU A 221 12.11 -1.21 -0.72
C LEU A 221 12.41 0.06 0.09
N GLN A 222 11.71 1.15 -0.19
CA GLN A 222 11.76 2.38 0.58
C GLN A 222 10.40 2.65 1.21
N GLY A 223 10.38 3.06 2.48
CA GLY A 223 9.18 3.40 3.21
C GLY A 223 8.97 4.91 3.24
N ILE A 224 7.72 5.34 3.18
CA ILE A 224 7.34 6.76 3.29
C ILE A 224 6.11 6.84 4.19
N THR A 225 6.17 7.66 5.25
CA THR A 225 4.96 8.00 6.00
C THR A 225 4.11 8.92 5.16
N ASN A 226 2.84 8.57 5.03
CA ASN A 226 1.84 9.30 4.29
C ASN A 226 0.75 9.77 5.26
N ILE A 227 0.57 11.08 5.40
CA ILE A 227 -0.56 11.68 6.11
C ILE A 227 -1.49 12.28 5.06
N SER A 228 -2.70 11.74 4.92
CA SER A 228 -3.64 12.14 3.89
C SER A 228 -5.01 12.48 4.45
N THR A 229 -5.65 13.47 3.85
CA THR A 229 -7.00 13.92 4.19
C THR A 229 -7.64 14.72 3.07
N GLN A 230 -8.93 15.00 3.21
CA GLN A 230 -9.66 16.00 2.42
C GLN A 230 -10.24 17.05 3.32
N THR A 231 -10.17 18.31 2.89
CA THR A 231 -10.70 19.44 3.64
C THR A 231 -11.33 20.49 2.71
N ASN A 232 -12.10 21.42 3.26
CA ASN A 232 -12.54 22.58 2.49
C ASN A 232 -11.36 23.46 2.12
N ASN A 233 -11.36 24.06 0.93
CA ASN A 233 -10.25 24.88 0.41
C ASN A 233 -9.73 25.90 1.43
N LYS A 234 -10.63 26.61 2.11
CA LYS A 234 -10.31 27.63 3.15
C LYS A 234 -9.61 27.07 4.40
N ASN A 235 -9.59 25.76 4.60
CA ASN A 235 -9.04 25.11 5.79
C ASN A 235 -7.68 24.48 5.56
N VAL A 236 -7.15 24.47 4.34
CA VAL A 236 -5.90 23.78 3.98
C VAL A 236 -4.76 24.14 4.92
N ASN A 237 -4.48 25.44 5.10
CA ASN A 237 -3.39 25.88 5.97
C ASN A 237 -3.64 25.51 7.45
N LYS A 238 -4.90 25.58 7.92
CA LYS A 238 -5.25 25.18 9.28
C LYS A 238 -5.01 23.68 9.52
N VAL A 239 -5.27 22.85 8.51
CA VAL A 239 -4.98 21.41 8.60
C VAL A 239 -3.47 21.18 8.65
N ILE A 240 -2.69 21.86 7.81
CA ILE A 240 -1.23 21.78 7.83
C ILE A 240 -0.69 22.18 9.21
N ASP A 241 -1.12 23.33 9.73
CA ASP A 241 -0.70 23.83 11.05
C ASP A 241 -1.11 22.88 12.19
N ALA A 242 -2.30 22.27 12.11
CA ALA A 242 -2.77 21.32 13.10
C ALA A 242 -1.97 20.00 13.07
N VAL A 243 -1.62 19.50 11.90
CA VAL A 243 -0.74 18.33 11.75
C VAL A 243 0.66 18.65 12.28
N GLU A 244 1.23 19.78 11.90
CA GLU A 244 2.53 20.22 12.40
C GLU A 244 2.55 20.34 13.93
N LYS A 245 1.50 20.92 14.53
CA LYS A 245 1.33 21.02 15.98
C LYS A 245 1.33 19.65 16.65
N VAL A 246 0.65 18.66 16.06
CA VAL A 246 0.64 17.28 16.56
C VAL A 246 2.05 16.69 16.50
N LEU A 247 2.71 16.81 15.35
CA LEU A 247 4.05 16.23 15.18
C LEU A 247 5.08 16.90 16.11
N LYS A 248 5.06 18.22 16.28
CA LYS A 248 5.90 18.94 17.26
C LYS A 248 5.59 18.57 18.71
N GLY A 249 4.37 18.17 18.99
CA GLY A 249 3.90 17.80 20.32
C GLY A 249 4.16 16.35 20.73
N LYS A 250 5.27 15.74 20.31
CA LYS A 250 5.58 14.31 20.48
C LYS A 250 5.38 13.75 21.89
N ASP A 251 5.72 14.52 22.94
CA ASP A 251 5.61 14.07 24.33
C ASP A 251 4.16 13.83 24.77
N LYS A 252 3.17 14.38 24.05
CA LYS A 252 1.76 14.17 24.33
C LYS A 252 1.24 12.81 23.91
N PHE A 253 1.93 12.15 22.98
CA PHE A 253 1.50 10.84 22.46
C PHE A 253 2.61 9.76 22.47
N LEU A 254 3.90 10.11 22.52
CA LEU A 254 4.98 9.15 22.77
C LEU A 254 5.02 8.77 24.26
N THR A 255 3.88 8.36 24.78
CA THR A 255 3.66 7.97 26.16
C THR A 255 3.60 6.46 26.31
N LYS A 256 3.86 5.95 27.53
CA LYS A 256 3.76 4.53 27.84
C LYS A 256 2.34 4.00 27.58
N GLU A 257 1.33 4.79 27.91
CA GLU A 257 -0.07 4.42 27.71
C GLU A 257 -0.37 4.20 26.22
N ARG A 258 -0.03 5.17 25.37
CA ARG A 258 -0.26 5.09 23.92
C ARG A 258 0.57 3.98 23.27
N PHE A 259 1.82 3.81 23.69
CA PHE A 259 2.67 2.71 23.26
C PHE A 259 2.05 1.35 23.55
N ASN A 260 1.60 1.14 24.79
CA ASN A 260 0.97 -0.13 25.18
C ASN A 260 -0.31 -0.37 24.37
N LEU A 261 -1.16 0.62 24.20
CA LEU A 261 -2.39 0.50 23.41
C LEU A 261 -2.08 0.02 21.97
N VAL A 262 -1.10 0.62 21.31
CA VAL A 262 -0.71 0.23 19.94
C VAL A 262 -0.07 -1.16 19.93
N LYS A 263 0.76 -1.47 20.91
CA LYS A 263 1.38 -2.79 21.05
C LYS A 263 0.32 -3.88 21.26
N ASP A 264 -0.62 -3.68 22.15
CA ASP A 264 -1.71 -4.61 22.46
C ASP A 264 -2.62 -4.81 21.23
N TYR A 265 -2.88 -3.74 20.48
CA TYR A 265 -3.61 -3.83 19.22
C TYR A 265 -2.92 -4.78 18.23
N TYR A 266 -1.61 -4.60 17.99
CA TYR A 266 -0.87 -5.46 17.06
C TYR A 266 -0.66 -6.88 17.59
N MET A 267 -0.47 -7.04 18.89
CA MET A 267 -0.40 -8.38 19.53
C MET A 267 -1.70 -9.15 19.32
N THR A 268 -2.84 -8.52 19.63
CA THR A 268 -4.18 -9.11 19.43
C THR A 268 -4.42 -9.42 17.94
N ARG A 269 -3.99 -8.54 17.05
CA ARG A 269 -4.11 -8.75 15.61
C ARG A 269 -3.25 -9.92 15.15
N ARG A 270 -2.00 -10.03 15.63
CA ARG A 270 -1.12 -11.17 15.37
C ARG A 270 -1.77 -12.50 15.79
N GLU A 271 -2.31 -12.57 17.01
CA GLU A 271 -3.02 -13.75 17.48
C GLU A 271 -4.22 -14.13 16.62
N LYS A 272 -5.04 -13.14 16.24
CA LYS A 272 -6.17 -13.36 15.32
C LYS A 272 -5.70 -13.89 13.96
N GLU A 273 -4.63 -13.33 13.42
CA GLU A 273 -4.06 -13.76 12.15
C GLU A 273 -3.44 -15.15 12.25
N GLU A 274 -2.84 -15.50 13.39
CA GLU A 274 -2.36 -16.86 13.67
C GLU A 274 -3.52 -17.87 13.78
N ILE A 275 -4.63 -17.50 14.41
CA ILE A 275 -5.84 -18.33 14.49
C ILE A 275 -6.45 -18.53 13.10
N LEU A 276 -6.57 -17.47 12.34
CA LEU A 276 -7.16 -17.46 11.00
C LEU A 276 -6.20 -17.94 9.91
N ARG A 277 -4.89 -17.88 10.17
CA ARG A 277 -3.73 -18.31 9.38
C ARG A 277 -3.66 -17.88 7.90
N TYR A 278 -4.64 -17.18 7.38
CA TYR A 278 -4.68 -16.84 5.94
C TYR A 278 -4.20 -15.42 5.61
N LYS A 279 -4.06 -14.52 6.60
CA LYS A 279 -3.69 -13.12 6.32
C LYS A 279 -2.19 -12.82 6.35
N ASN A 280 -1.37 -13.77 6.83
CA ASN A 280 0.06 -13.54 7.02
C ASN A 280 0.92 -13.73 5.76
N VAL A 281 0.31 -14.06 4.62
CA VAL A 281 1.07 -14.25 3.37
C VAL A 281 1.83 -12.97 3.00
N GLY A 282 1.21 -11.80 3.18
CA GLY A 282 1.85 -10.52 2.89
C GLY A 282 3.11 -10.24 3.71
N GLN A 283 3.25 -10.82 4.90
CA GLN A 283 4.46 -10.67 5.73
C GLN A 283 5.66 -11.41 5.14
N HIS A 284 5.42 -12.47 4.40
CA HIS A 284 6.47 -13.24 3.72
C HIS A 284 6.89 -12.61 2.38
N LEU A 285 6.15 -11.59 1.93
CA LEU A 285 6.41 -10.86 0.70
C LEU A 285 7.21 -9.57 0.92
N VAL A 286 7.51 -9.23 2.18
CA VAL A 286 8.32 -8.06 2.53
C VAL A 286 9.65 -8.49 3.15
N PRO A 287 10.70 -7.68 3.02
CA PRO A 287 11.98 -7.95 3.67
C PRO A 287 11.83 -8.11 5.18
N LYS A 288 12.68 -8.93 5.79
CA LYS A 288 12.74 -9.07 7.25
C LYS A 288 13.00 -7.70 7.90
N GLY A 289 12.26 -7.39 8.98
CA GLY A 289 12.35 -6.11 9.66
C GLY A 289 11.43 -5.01 9.09
N TRP A 290 10.62 -5.33 8.06
CA TRP A 290 9.63 -4.41 7.50
C TRP A 290 8.25 -4.58 8.12
N SER A 291 7.97 -5.74 8.66
CA SER A 291 6.71 -6.00 9.34
C SER A 291 6.76 -5.53 10.78
N VAL A 292 5.74 -4.81 11.23
CA VAL A 292 5.58 -4.43 12.63
C VAL A 292 5.58 -5.66 13.56
N TYR A 293 5.15 -6.80 13.07
CA TYR A 293 5.13 -8.06 13.82
C TYR A 293 6.53 -8.62 14.11
N ASP A 294 7.53 -8.29 13.30
CA ASP A 294 8.91 -8.72 13.51
C ASP A 294 9.54 -8.09 14.76
N ILE A 295 9.03 -6.94 15.19
CA ILE A 295 9.61 -6.14 16.28
C ILE A 295 8.75 -6.11 17.55
N LEU A 296 7.51 -6.66 17.55
CA LEU A 296 6.58 -6.51 18.66
C LEU A 296 7.12 -7.00 20.00
N ASP A 297 7.92 -8.05 19.99
CA ASP A 297 8.46 -8.64 21.23
C ASP A 297 9.67 -7.86 21.77
N THR A 298 10.36 -7.10 20.92
CA THR A 298 11.62 -6.41 21.26
C THR A 298 11.51 -4.88 21.29
N ILE A 299 10.50 -4.30 20.63
CA ILE A 299 10.32 -2.84 20.50
C ILE A 299 10.16 -2.15 21.86
N LYS A 300 10.84 -1.03 22.05
CA LYS A 300 10.78 -0.21 23.27
C LYS A 300 10.42 1.23 22.92
N LEU A 301 9.66 1.87 23.81
CA LEU A 301 9.28 3.28 23.64
C LEU A 301 10.49 4.21 23.52
N LYS A 302 11.59 3.92 24.21
CA LYS A 302 12.81 4.72 24.11
C LYS A 302 13.35 4.75 22.68
N ASP A 303 13.45 3.59 22.05
CA ASP A 303 13.98 3.47 20.68
C ASP A 303 13.11 4.22 19.66
N LEU A 304 11.79 4.23 19.90
CA LEU A 304 10.84 4.97 19.06
C LEU A 304 10.99 6.49 19.18
N LYS A 305 11.42 7.02 20.33
CA LYS A 305 11.64 8.45 20.50
C LYS A 305 12.80 8.94 19.66
N ASP A 306 13.89 8.17 19.63
CA ASP A 306 15.08 8.50 18.84
C ASP A 306 14.76 8.47 17.32
N ILE A 307 14.06 7.43 16.88
CA ILE A 307 13.59 7.28 15.47
C ILE A 307 12.61 8.40 15.10
N TYR A 308 11.73 8.78 16.04
CA TYR A 308 10.81 9.88 15.79
C TYR A 308 11.52 11.19 15.49
N ASP A 309 12.53 11.53 16.25
CA ASP A 309 13.30 12.77 16.08
C ASP A 309 14.03 12.81 14.74
N GLU A 310 14.43 11.66 14.22
CA GLU A 310 15.12 11.54 12.93
C GLU A 310 14.15 11.74 11.74
N TYR A 311 12.95 11.10 11.78
CA TYR A 311 12.08 10.97 10.61
C TYR A 311 10.82 11.85 10.62
N TYR A 312 10.42 12.43 11.77
CA TYR A 312 9.16 13.21 11.87
C TYR A 312 9.39 14.72 12.05
N ASP A 313 10.54 15.23 11.62
CA ASP A 313 10.73 16.67 11.48
C ASP A 313 9.85 17.20 10.35
N PHE A 314 8.77 17.92 10.73
CA PHE A 314 7.77 18.40 9.77
C PHE A 314 8.35 19.36 8.72
N SER A 315 9.45 20.05 9.03
CA SER A 315 10.14 20.94 8.06
C SER A 315 10.69 20.20 6.84
N LYS A 316 10.87 18.88 6.96
CA LYS A 316 11.34 17.99 5.90
C LYS A 316 10.21 17.26 5.16
N PHE A 317 8.95 17.47 5.59
CA PHE A 317 7.82 16.84 4.92
C PHE A 317 7.55 17.48 3.57
N TYR A 318 7.24 16.64 2.61
CA TYR A 318 6.77 17.05 1.31
C TYR A 318 5.25 17.20 1.35
N ILE A 319 4.74 18.41 1.10
CA ILE A 319 3.32 18.73 1.22
C ILE A 319 2.76 18.93 -0.18
N SER A 320 1.71 18.19 -0.52
CA SER A 320 1.04 18.25 -1.80
C SER A 320 -0.46 18.51 -1.63
N ASN A 321 -1.02 19.30 -2.54
CA ASN A 321 -2.45 19.47 -2.68
C ASN A 321 -2.87 19.37 -4.16
N ASP A 322 -4.17 19.17 -4.40
CA ASP A 322 -4.77 19.02 -5.72
C ASP A 322 -5.31 20.34 -6.32
N LYS A 323 -4.84 21.48 -5.87
CA LYS A 323 -5.16 22.80 -6.41
C LYS A 323 -3.94 23.43 -7.05
N LYS A 324 -4.18 24.44 -7.89
CA LYS A 324 -3.12 25.12 -8.65
C LYS A 324 -2.08 25.81 -7.76
N GLU A 325 -2.50 26.32 -6.60
CA GLU A 325 -1.65 27.02 -5.65
C GLU A 325 -2.02 26.68 -4.21
N PHE A 326 -1.04 26.74 -3.31
CA PHE A 326 -1.32 26.80 -1.89
C PHE A 326 -1.95 28.16 -1.58
N GLN A 327 -3.17 28.17 -1.08
CA GLN A 327 -3.79 29.41 -0.60
C GLN A 327 -2.92 29.99 0.53
N LYS A 328 -2.53 31.26 0.35
CA LYS A 328 -1.77 32.02 1.35
C LYS A 328 -2.60 32.27 2.60
#